data_60e4b1926712388c8f99672ef52fd3c2
#
_entry.id   60e4b1926712388c8f99672ef52fd3c2
#
_cell.length_a   1.000
_cell.length_b   1.000
_cell.length_c   1.000
_cell.angle_alpha   90.00
_cell.angle_beta   90.00
_cell.angle_gamma   90.00
#
_symmetry.space_group_name_H-M   'P 1'
#
loop_
_entity.id
_entity.type
_entity.pdbx_description
1 polymer ?
#
loop_
_entity_poly.entity_id
_entity_poly.type
_entity_poly.pdbx_seq_one_letter_code
_entity_poly.pdbx_strand_id
1 'polypeptide(L)'
;MTSSNNKLVVVGSVAVDWVITPKAERKESVGGAAVFFSMAASSLAPVQLVGVIGKDFPAAAIGDLEAAGVELDGLERSEGQTFRWKGRYHENMNSRDTLETHLNVFEDFSPKLPESYRESEFLFLANIQPSLQLDVLEQMAKRPRLVGLDTMNLWIDIANDKLLEVLGRVDVLTINEEEALQLTAETNLVRAATKIRALGPKTLVIKRGEYGALCFGPDDSLFVAPALPLAEVVDPTGAGDCFAGGFMGHLARTGEITGENVRRAVIWGSTMASYCVQGFSYDQLRGLSREDIDARYQRFVEITRF
;
A
#
# COMPACT_ATOMS: atom_id res chain seq x y z
N MET A 1 14.01 -0.74 27.59
CA MET A 1 13.86 -0.68 26.14
C MET A 1 13.45 -2.08 25.70
N THR A 2 12.15 -2.36 25.65
CA THR A 2 11.63 -3.60 25.10
C THR A 2 11.79 -3.51 23.60
N SER A 3 12.62 -4.36 23.00
CA SER A 3 12.62 -4.56 21.56
C SER A 3 11.22 -5.11 21.19
N SER A 4 10.29 -4.21 20.89
CA SER A 4 9.01 -4.62 20.35
C SER A 4 9.30 -5.23 18.98
N ASN A 5 8.98 -6.49 18.82
CA ASN A 5 9.13 -7.24 17.56
C ASN A 5 8.06 -6.81 16.55
N ASN A 6 7.84 -5.49 16.44
CA ASN A 6 6.80 -4.87 15.60
C ASN A 6 7.21 -4.90 14.11
N LYS A 7 7.66 -6.07 13.64
CA LYS A 7 7.95 -6.28 12.23
C LYS A 7 6.66 -6.26 11.43
N LEU A 8 6.74 -5.68 10.25
CA LEU A 8 5.64 -5.50 9.32
C LEU A 8 5.92 -6.31 8.04
N VAL A 9 5.16 -7.39 7.86
CA VAL A 9 5.21 -8.16 6.61
C VAL A 9 4.31 -7.50 5.57
N VAL A 10 4.80 -7.34 4.36
CA VAL A 10 4.01 -7.01 3.18
C VAL A 10 4.11 -8.10 2.14
N VAL A 11 2.97 -8.52 1.61
CA VAL A 11 2.90 -9.49 0.50
C VAL A 11 2.21 -8.82 -0.67
N GLY A 12 2.88 -8.78 -1.82
CA GLY A 12 2.34 -8.07 -2.97
C GLY A 12 3.16 -8.23 -4.26
N SER A 13 2.72 -7.55 -5.30
CA SER A 13 3.42 -7.51 -6.58
C SER A 13 4.74 -6.76 -6.50
N VAL A 14 5.72 -7.25 -7.25
CA VAL A 14 6.96 -6.55 -7.60
C VAL A 14 6.99 -6.47 -9.12
N ALA A 15 7.19 -5.29 -9.69
CA ALA A 15 6.97 -5.03 -11.10
C ALA A 15 8.07 -4.19 -11.73
N VAL A 16 8.10 -4.23 -13.07
CA VAL A 16 8.76 -3.23 -13.90
C VAL A 16 7.70 -2.58 -14.78
N ASP A 17 7.45 -1.32 -14.56
CA ASP A 17 6.35 -0.57 -15.13
C ASP A 17 6.80 0.33 -16.29
N TRP A 18 5.88 0.58 -17.22
CA TRP A 18 5.98 1.63 -18.21
C TRP A 18 4.85 2.63 -17.96
N VAL A 19 5.21 3.78 -17.41
CA VAL A 19 4.24 4.79 -17.01
C VAL A 19 4.27 5.97 -17.99
N ILE A 20 3.09 6.35 -18.48
CA ILE A 20 2.85 7.50 -19.34
C ILE A 20 1.93 8.46 -18.59
N THR A 21 2.40 9.69 -18.36
CA THR A 21 1.61 10.76 -17.79
C THR A 21 1.47 11.90 -18.81
N PRO A 22 0.55 12.87 -18.62
CA PRO A 22 0.46 14.03 -19.50
C PRO A 22 1.75 14.85 -19.59
N LYS A 23 2.61 14.75 -18.58
CA LYS A 23 3.84 15.55 -18.46
C LYS A 23 5.10 14.83 -18.91
N ALA A 24 5.15 13.51 -18.75
CA ALA A 24 6.36 12.73 -18.98
C ALA A 24 6.06 11.23 -19.15
N GLU A 25 7.08 10.51 -19.59
CA GLU A 25 7.03 9.06 -19.78
C GLU A 25 8.27 8.44 -19.17
N ARG A 26 8.11 7.32 -18.44
CA ARG A 26 9.23 6.50 -17.97
C ARG A 26 8.99 5.03 -18.30
N LYS A 27 9.94 4.45 -19.03
CA LYS A 27 10.05 3.01 -19.26
C LYS A 27 10.94 2.39 -18.21
N GLU A 28 10.78 1.09 -17.99
CA GLU A 28 11.61 0.31 -17.04
C GLU A 28 11.62 0.94 -15.63
N SER A 29 10.46 1.44 -15.21
CA SER A 29 10.25 2.01 -13.86
C SER A 29 10.00 0.89 -12.88
N VAL A 30 10.79 0.81 -11.82
CA VAL A 30 10.51 -0.19 -10.75
C VAL A 30 9.20 0.16 -10.06
N GLY A 31 8.34 -0.83 -9.92
CA GLY A 31 7.01 -0.68 -9.37
C GLY A 31 6.53 -1.93 -8.62
N GLY A 32 5.22 -2.04 -8.50
CA GLY A 32 4.57 -3.10 -7.76
C GLY A 32 4.20 -2.67 -6.34
N ALA A 33 3.04 -3.13 -5.89
CA ALA A 33 2.44 -2.72 -4.62
C ALA A 33 3.36 -2.97 -3.41
N ALA A 34 4.05 -4.12 -3.37
CA ALA A 34 4.95 -4.43 -2.28
C ALA A 34 6.19 -3.53 -2.24
N VAL A 35 6.71 -3.09 -3.40
CA VAL A 35 7.88 -2.21 -3.46
C VAL A 35 7.54 -0.80 -2.95
N PHE A 36 6.48 -0.19 -3.48
CA PHE A 36 6.04 1.13 -3.05
C PHE A 36 5.70 1.16 -1.57
N PHE A 37 4.96 0.16 -1.10
CA PHE A 37 4.65 0.00 0.32
C PHE A 37 5.93 -0.09 1.16
N SER A 38 6.88 -0.96 0.78
CA SER A 38 8.11 -1.20 1.53
C SER A 38 8.97 0.05 1.62
N MET A 39 9.15 0.77 0.52
CA MET A 39 9.94 2.01 0.50
C MET A 39 9.33 3.10 1.38
N ALA A 40 8.00 3.19 1.45
CA ALA A 40 7.32 4.13 2.32
C ALA A 40 7.35 3.70 3.80
N ALA A 41 7.13 2.42 4.09
CA ALA A 41 7.04 1.90 5.45
C ALA A 41 8.40 1.79 6.15
N SER A 42 9.47 1.50 5.41
CA SER A 42 10.81 1.24 5.96
C SER A 42 11.40 2.41 6.73
N SER A 43 11.03 3.65 6.38
CA SER A 43 11.41 4.85 7.14
C SER A 43 10.74 4.96 8.52
N LEU A 44 9.75 4.11 8.79
CA LEU A 44 8.91 4.14 10.01
C LEU A 44 9.06 2.88 10.85
N ALA A 45 9.15 1.69 10.24
CA ALA A 45 9.21 0.40 10.93
C ALA A 45 10.03 -0.62 10.13
N PRO A 46 10.56 -1.69 10.77
CA PRO A 46 11.19 -2.81 10.05
C PRO A 46 10.18 -3.50 9.13
N VAL A 47 10.53 -3.65 7.85
CA VAL A 47 9.67 -4.22 6.81
C VAL A 47 10.25 -5.53 6.29
N GLN A 48 9.38 -6.51 6.08
CA GLN A 48 9.65 -7.83 5.53
C GLN A 48 8.84 -8.00 4.25
N LEU A 49 9.52 -8.03 3.09
CA LEU A 49 8.87 -8.09 1.78
C LEU A 49 8.73 -9.54 1.32
N VAL A 50 7.53 -9.92 0.86
CA VAL A 50 7.24 -11.18 0.19
C VAL A 50 6.70 -10.88 -1.21
N GLY A 51 7.37 -11.42 -2.22
CA GLY A 51 7.05 -11.20 -3.63
C GLY A 51 7.86 -12.11 -4.53
N VAL A 52 7.73 -11.95 -5.84
CA VAL A 52 8.52 -12.69 -6.83
C VAL A 52 9.07 -11.75 -7.89
N ILE A 53 10.30 -11.99 -8.31
CA ILE A 53 10.99 -11.29 -9.40
C ILE A 53 11.57 -12.26 -10.40
N GLY A 54 11.71 -11.82 -11.64
CA GLY A 54 12.46 -12.50 -12.69
C GLY A 54 13.93 -12.11 -12.71
N LYS A 55 14.68 -12.68 -13.65
CA LYS A 55 16.12 -12.40 -13.85
C LYS A 55 16.42 -10.97 -14.32
N ASP A 56 15.43 -10.32 -14.91
CA ASP A 56 15.52 -8.99 -15.49
C ASP A 56 15.23 -7.85 -14.49
N PHE A 57 14.93 -8.21 -13.24
CA PHE A 57 14.67 -7.17 -12.22
C PHE A 57 15.96 -6.41 -11.91
N PRO A 58 15.92 -5.05 -11.89
CA PRO A 58 17.12 -4.25 -11.73
C PRO A 58 17.84 -4.52 -10.40
N ALA A 59 19.13 -4.92 -10.48
CA ALA A 59 19.93 -5.16 -9.27
C ALA A 59 20.07 -3.91 -8.37
N ALA A 60 20.05 -2.71 -8.98
CA ALA A 60 20.07 -1.46 -8.22
C ALA A 60 18.83 -1.31 -7.32
N ALA A 61 17.66 -1.80 -7.77
CA ALA A 61 16.44 -1.73 -6.96
C ALA A 61 16.48 -2.67 -5.74
N ILE A 62 17.15 -3.83 -5.89
CA ILE A 62 17.42 -4.70 -4.74
C ILE A 62 18.30 -3.96 -3.73
N GLY A 63 19.39 -3.32 -4.19
CA GLY A 63 20.28 -2.53 -3.33
C GLY A 63 19.56 -1.35 -2.65
N ASP A 64 18.62 -0.69 -3.34
CA ASP A 64 17.82 0.40 -2.76
C ASP A 64 16.91 -0.12 -1.63
N LEU A 65 16.24 -1.26 -1.82
CA LEU A 65 15.41 -1.91 -0.80
C LEU A 65 16.24 -2.34 0.42
N GLU A 66 17.39 -2.97 0.19
CA GLU A 66 18.32 -3.37 1.25
C GLU A 66 18.86 -2.15 2.02
N ALA A 67 19.24 -1.08 1.30
CA ALA A 67 19.71 0.17 1.90
C ALA A 67 18.62 0.88 2.73
N ALA A 68 17.35 0.71 2.35
CA ALA A 68 16.19 1.18 3.11
C ALA A 68 15.90 0.28 4.34
N GLY A 69 16.62 -0.83 4.53
CA GLY A 69 16.44 -1.75 5.65
C GLY A 69 15.27 -2.74 5.48
N VAL A 70 14.84 -2.98 4.24
CA VAL A 70 13.81 -3.98 3.93
C VAL A 70 14.43 -5.37 3.95
N GLU A 71 13.86 -6.30 4.72
CA GLU A 71 14.25 -7.71 4.73
C GLU A 71 13.68 -8.40 3.48
N LEU A 72 14.53 -9.05 2.68
CA LEU A 72 14.17 -9.63 1.38
C LEU A 72 14.20 -11.18 1.36
N ASP A 73 14.25 -11.85 2.51
CA ASP A 73 14.24 -13.32 2.58
C ASP A 73 12.96 -13.94 1.97
N GLY A 74 11.89 -13.16 1.88
CA GLY A 74 10.63 -13.54 1.23
C GLY A 74 10.55 -13.20 -0.26
N LEU A 75 11.61 -12.60 -0.86
CA LEU A 75 11.64 -12.24 -2.27
C LEU A 75 12.15 -13.41 -3.11
N GLU A 76 11.22 -14.13 -3.74
CA GLU A 76 11.52 -15.24 -4.63
C GLU A 76 12.19 -14.75 -5.93
N ARG A 77 13.23 -15.46 -6.39
CA ARG A 77 13.89 -15.23 -7.67
C ARG A 77 13.55 -16.37 -8.61
N SER A 78 12.83 -16.09 -9.68
CA SER A 78 12.37 -17.08 -10.65
C SER A 78 13.05 -16.93 -12.02
N GLU A 79 13.00 -18.00 -12.83
CA GLU A 79 13.69 -18.10 -14.14
C GLU A 79 12.93 -17.36 -15.25
N GLY A 80 12.13 -16.50 -15.16
CA GLY A 80 11.43 -15.75 -16.22
C GLY A 80 11.72 -14.27 -16.15
N GLN A 81 10.82 -13.50 -16.75
CA GLN A 81 10.79 -12.05 -16.64
C GLN A 81 9.92 -11.62 -15.46
N THR A 82 10.25 -10.50 -14.88
CA THR A 82 9.46 -9.84 -13.84
C THR A 82 8.09 -9.41 -14.40
N PHE A 83 7.08 -9.34 -13.56
CA PHE A 83 5.78 -8.76 -13.87
C PHE A 83 5.93 -7.37 -14.48
N ARG A 84 5.21 -7.10 -15.57
CA ARG A 84 5.26 -5.83 -16.29
C ARG A 84 3.85 -5.25 -16.46
N TRP A 85 3.75 -3.97 -16.19
CA TRP A 85 2.54 -3.20 -16.40
C TRP A 85 2.83 -1.94 -17.20
N LYS A 86 1.92 -1.59 -18.13
CA LYS A 86 1.98 -0.35 -18.88
C LYS A 86 0.67 0.39 -18.72
N GLY A 87 0.76 1.60 -18.21
CA GLY A 87 -0.39 2.45 -17.98
C GLY A 87 -0.22 3.88 -18.49
N ARG A 88 -1.35 4.48 -18.83
CA ARG A 88 -1.43 5.88 -19.22
C ARG A 88 -2.40 6.62 -18.33
N TYR A 89 -1.92 7.67 -17.67
CA TYR A 89 -2.74 8.56 -16.87
C TYR A 89 -3.39 9.64 -17.75
N HIS A 90 -4.63 9.99 -17.39
CA HIS A 90 -5.36 11.09 -17.98
C HIS A 90 -4.93 12.44 -17.40
N GLU A 91 -5.40 13.56 -18.00
CA GLU A 91 -5.05 14.92 -17.57
C GLU A 91 -5.34 15.22 -16.09
N ASN A 92 -6.36 14.56 -15.53
CA ASN A 92 -6.72 14.70 -14.11
C ASN A 92 -5.79 13.94 -13.15
N MET A 93 -4.85 13.12 -13.65
CA MET A 93 -3.92 12.30 -12.88
C MET A 93 -4.56 11.32 -11.87
N ASN A 94 -5.90 11.25 -11.82
CA ASN A 94 -6.65 10.36 -10.94
C ASN A 94 -7.15 9.10 -11.64
N SER A 95 -7.37 9.17 -12.95
CA SER A 95 -7.79 8.04 -13.78
C SER A 95 -6.70 7.62 -14.74
N ARG A 96 -6.67 6.32 -15.04
CA ARG A 96 -5.68 5.71 -15.93
C ARG A 96 -6.29 4.60 -16.79
N ASP A 97 -5.69 4.38 -17.93
CA ASP A 97 -5.92 3.20 -18.78
C ASP A 97 -4.76 2.22 -18.58
N THR A 98 -5.06 0.94 -18.37
CA THR A 98 -4.11 -0.14 -18.50
C THR A 98 -3.97 -0.48 -19.98
N LEU A 99 -2.76 -0.31 -20.53
CA LEU A 99 -2.48 -0.56 -21.95
C LEU A 99 -1.98 -1.99 -22.17
N GLU A 100 -1.10 -2.47 -21.29
CA GLU A 100 -0.50 -3.81 -21.36
C GLU A 100 -0.28 -4.37 -19.95
N THR A 101 -0.46 -5.68 -19.81
CA THR A 101 -0.16 -6.42 -18.58
C THR A 101 0.49 -7.75 -18.98
N HIS A 102 1.69 -7.99 -18.50
CA HIS A 102 2.43 -9.25 -18.69
C HIS A 102 2.74 -9.82 -17.32
N LEU A 103 1.99 -10.83 -16.89
CA LEU A 103 2.15 -11.45 -15.57
C LEU A 103 3.52 -12.10 -15.40
N ASN A 104 4.04 -12.77 -16.45
CA ASN A 104 5.35 -13.41 -16.41
C ASN A 104 5.49 -14.32 -15.18
N VAL A 105 6.59 -14.20 -14.40
CA VAL A 105 6.78 -15.02 -13.19
C VAL A 105 5.70 -14.80 -12.11
N PHE A 106 4.95 -13.73 -12.19
CA PHE A 106 3.86 -13.45 -11.24
C PHE A 106 2.62 -14.31 -11.51
N GLU A 107 2.46 -14.89 -12.71
CA GLU A 107 1.33 -15.76 -13.06
C GLU A 107 1.28 -17.01 -12.17
N ASP A 108 2.46 -17.59 -11.91
CA ASP A 108 2.63 -18.78 -11.08
C ASP A 108 3.01 -18.46 -9.63
N PHE A 109 2.96 -17.19 -9.24
CA PHE A 109 3.36 -16.77 -7.91
C PHE A 109 2.48 -17.41 -6.84
N SER A 110 3.12 -18.13 -5.92
CA SER A 110 2.50 -18.68 -4.72
C SER A 110 3.30 -18.18 -3.51
N PRO A 111 2.80 -17.20 -2.75
CA PRO A 111 3.54 -16.59 -1.65
C PRO A 111 4.00 -17.64 -0.63
N LYS A 112 5.28 -17.64 -0.31
CA LYS A 112 5.85 -18.51 0.75
C LYS A 112 6.49 -17.62 1.80
N LEU A 113 5.88 -17.58 2.98
CA LEU A 113 6.44 -16.82 4.09
C LEU A 113 7.62 -17.57 4.69
N PRO A 114 8.82 -16.96 4.77
CA PRO A 114 9.90 -17.46 5.60
C PRO A 114 9.41 -17.70 7.04
N GLU A 115 9.97 -18.69 7.72
CA GLU A 115 9.55 -19.03 9.08
C GLU A 115 9.66 -17.83 10.03
N SER A 116 10.72 -17.03 9.88
CA SER A 116 10.93 -15.80 10.65
C SER A 116 9.87 -14.70 10.43
N TYR A 117 9.09 -14.77 9.31
CA TYR A 117 8.03 -13.80 9.02
C TYR A 117 6.67 -14.20 9.59
N ARG A 118 6.46 -15.51 9.84
CA ARG A 118 5.17 -16.06 10.27
C ARG A 118 4.71 -15.62 11.65
N GLU A 119 5.61 -15.07 12.45
CA GLU A 119 5.30 -14.56 13.80
C GLU A 119 5.16 -13.03 13.87
N SER A 120 5.26 -12.34 12.74
CA SER A 120 5.19 -10.89 12.68
C SER A 120 3.84 -10.37 13.17
N GLU A 121 3.87 -9.28 13.93
CA GLU A 121 2.68 -8.74 14.58
C GLU A 121 1.83 -7.87 13.64
N PHE A 122 2.41 -7.40 12.54
CA PHE A 122 1.74 -6.58 11.54
C PHE A 122 1.86 -7.24 10.17
N LEU A 123 0.74 -7.34 9.47
CA LEU A 123 0.67 -7.91 8.12
C LEU A 123 -0.09 -6.95 7.21
N PHE A 124 0.43 -6.72 6.02
CA PHE A 124 -0.27 -6.01 4.96
C PHE A 124 -0.39 -6.89 3.71
N LEU A 125 -1.61 -7.16 3.33
CA LEU A 125 -1.98 -7.86 2.11
C LEU A 125 -2.14 -6.82 1.01
N ALA A 126 -1.05 -6.54 0.29
CA ALA A 126 -1.07 -5.60 -0.81
C ALA A 126 -1.81 -6.19 -2.02
N ASN A 127 -1.96 -5.40 -3.07
CA ASN A 127 -2.76 -5.77 -4.24
C ASN A 127 -2.21 -7.01 -4.97
N ILE A 128 -2.79 -8.16 -4.68
CA ILE A 128 -2.64 -9.45 -5.37
C ILE A 128 -3.99 -10.18 -5.40
N GLN A 129 -4.04 -11.33 -6.09
CA GLN A 129 -5.25 -12.15 -6.15
C GLN A 129 -5.74 -12.54 -4.74
N PRO A 130 -7.04 -12.37 -4.41
CA PRO A 130 -7.57 -12.62 -3.08
C PRO A 130 -7.36 -14.04 -2.54
N SER A 131 -7.30 -15.07 -3.40
CA SER A 131 -6.95 -16.42 -2.98
C SER A 131 -5.53 -16.50 -2.40
N LEU A 132 -4.57 -15.79 -2.99
CA LEU A 132 -3.20 -15.74 -2.48
C LEU A 132 -3.12 -14.95 -1.15
N GLN A 133 -3.96 -13.94 -0.97
CA GLN A 133 -4.08 -13.21 0.30
C GLN A 133 -4.61 -14.14 1.42
N LEU A 134 -5.56 -15.02 1.10
CA LEU A 134 -6.03 -16.06 2.03
C LEU A 134 -4.93 -17.05 2.38
N ASP A 135 -4.17 -17.53 1.38
CA ASP A 135 -3.05 -18.46 1.59
C ASP A 135 -1.98 -17.87 2.51
N VAL A 136 -1.72 -16.56 2.39
CA VAL A 136 -0.81 -15.84 3.31
C VAL A 136 -1.34 -15.85 4.74
N LEU A 137 -2.63 -15.58 4.93
CA LEU A 137 -3.24 -15.61 6.27
C LEU A 137 -3.16 -16.99 6.93
N GLU A 138 -3.26 -18.08 6.15
CA GLU A 138 -3.11 -19.45 6.65
C GLU A 138 -1.67 -19.80 7.04
N GLN A 139 -0.67 -19.14 6.46
CA GLN A 139 0.74 -19.36 6.76
C GLN A 139 1.21 -18.68 8.04
N MET A 140 0.46 -17.71 8.58
CA MET A 140 0.82 -17.05 9.84
C MET A 140 0.72 -18.02 11.02
N ALA A 141 1.78 -18.13 11.80
CA ALA A 141 1.83 -19.03 12.96
C ALA A 141 0.84 -18.63 14.08
N LYS A 142 0.53 -17.35 14.15
CA LYS A 142 -0.49 -16.76 15.01
C LYS A 142 -1.16 -15.59 14.28
N ARG A 143 -2.41 -15.27 14.65
CA ARG A 143 -3.06 -14.07 14.10
C ARG A 143 -2.22 -12.82 14.43
N PRO A 144 -1.83 -12.02 13.43
CA PRO A 144 -1.19 -10.74 13.68
C PRO A 144 -2.09 -9.81 14.51
N ARG A 145 -1.49 -8.87 15.21
CA ARG A 145 -2.22 -7.83 15.97
C ARG A 145 -3.01 -6.91 15.06
N LEU A 146 -2.49 -6.68 13.86
CA LEU A 146 -3.15 -5.88 12.83
C LEU A 146 -2.91 -6.47 11.45
N VAL A 147 -3.99 -6.72 10.74
CA VAL A 147 -3.97 -7.13 9.33
C VAL A 147 -4.61 -6.05 8.50
N GLY A 148 -3.82 -5.45 7.61
CA GLY A 148 -4.29 -4.50 6.60
C GLY A 148 -4.44 -5.15 5.23
N LEU A 149 -5.32 -4.59 4.43
CA LEU A 149 -5.64 -5.03 3.06
C LEU A 149 -5.70 -3.84 2.12
N ASP A 150 -5.18 -4.01 0.92
CA ASP A 150 -5.53 -3.22 -0.27
C ASP A 150 -6.09 -4.15 -1.36
N THR A 151 -6.88 -3.60 -2.26
CA THR A 151 -7.51 -4.30 -3.37
C THR A 151 -7.55 -3.42 -4.61
N MET A 152 -8.18 -3.88 -5.68
CA MET A 152 -8.41 -3.09 -6.88
C MET A 152 -9.70 -3.51 -7.61
N ASN A 153 -10.16 -2.67 -8.54
CA ASN A 153 -11.35 -2.90 -9.35
C ASN A 153 -11.41 -4.30 -9.96
N LEU A 154 -10.29 -4.81 -10.48
CA LEU A 154 -10.22 -6.13 -11.09
C LEU A 154 -10.71 -7.22 -10.13
N TRP A 155 -10.24 -7.22 -8.88
CA TRP A 155 -10.63 -8.27 -7.92
C TRP A 155 -12.07 -8.15 -7.45
N ILE A 156 -12.59 -6.93 -7.40
CA ILE A 156 -14.00 -6.66 -7.13
C ILE A 156 -14.86 -7.27 -8.24
N ASP A 157 -14.40 -7.23 -9.51
CA ASP A 157 -15.15 -7.75 -10.66
C ASP A 157 -15.05 -9.27 -10.80
N ILE A 158 -13.84 -9.83 -10.72
CA ILE A 158 -13.62 -11.24 -11.13
C ILE A 158 -13.37 -12.21 -9.97
N ALA A 159 -13.13 -11.72 -8.75
CA ALA A 159 -12.80 -12.53 -7.58
C ALA A 159 -13.54 -12.07 -6.30
N ASN A 160 -14.75 -11.51 -6.47
CA ASN A 160 -15.51 -10.89 -5.38
C ASN A 160 -15.73 -11.83 -4.19
N ASP A 161 -16.13 -13.08 -4.43
CA ASP A 161 -16.39 -14.04 -3.34
C ASP A 161 -15.15 -14.24 -2.47
N LYS A 162 -13.97 -14.38 -3.09
CA LYS A 162 -12.71 -14.53 -2.36
C LYS A 162 -12.29 -13.23 -1.66
N LEU A 163 -12.56 -12.09 -2.28
CA LEU A 163 -12.33 -10.79 -1.66
C LEU A 163 -13.19 -10.62 -0.39
N LEU A 164 -14.45 -11.03 -0.43
CA LEU A 164 -15.34 -11.01 0.74
C LEU A 164 -14.83 -11.92 1.87
N GLU A 165 -14.27 -13.09 1.55
CA GLU A 165 -13.62 -13.97 2.53
C GLU A 165 -12.41 -13.27 3.19
N VAL A 166 -11.56 -12.58 2.39
CA VAL A 166 -10.42 -11.82 2.92
C VAL A 166 -10.90 -10.69 3.83
N LEU A 167 -11.91 -9.92 3.39
CA LEU A 167 -12.47 -8.81 4.16
C LEU A 167 -12.96 -9.25 5.55
N GLY A 168 -13.54 -10.44 5.64
CA GLY A 168 -13.95 -11.03 6.93
C GLY A 168 -12.80 -11.37 7.88
N ARG A 169 -11.53 -11.29 7.42
CA ARG A 169 -10.34 -11.71 8.16
C ARG A 169 -9.34 -10.58 8.44
N VAL A 170 -9.60 -9.37 7.95
CA VAL A 170 -8.71 -8.22 8.11
C VAL A 170 -9.27 -7.18 9.07
N ASP A 171 -8.40 -6.35 9.61
CA ASP A 171 -8.75 -5.30 10.58
C ASP A 171 -8.88 -3.93 9.91
N VAL A 172 -8.10 -3.72 8.84
CA VAL A 172 -8.01 -2.46 8.09
C VAL A 172 -8.19 -2.73 6.60
N LEU A 173 -9.02 -1.92 5.94
CA LEU A 173 -9.04 -1.81 4.49
C LEU A 173 -8.61 -0.40 4.07
N THR A 174 -7.64 -0.32 3.15
CA THR A 174 -7.32 0.89 2.40
C THR A 174 -7.84 0.72 0.97
N ILE A 175 -8.71 1.60 0.51
CA ILE A 175 -9.40 1.47 -0.78
C ILE A 175 -9.56 2.86 -1.40
N ASN A 176 -9.67 2.99 -2.71
CA ASN A 176 -10.00 4.28 -3.31
C ASN A 176 -11.52 4.50 -3.37
N GLU A 177 -11.93 5.73 -3.71
CA GLU A 177 -13.32 6.14 -3.77
C GLU A 177 -14.13 5.31 -4.79
N GLU A 178 -13.57 5.10 -5.99
CA GLU A 178 -14.22 4.34 -7.06
C GLU A 178 -14.43 2.87 -6.67
N GLU A 179 -13.40 2.23 -6.16
CA GLU A 179 -13.44 0.85 -5.67
C GLU A 179 -14.43 0.66 -4.52
N ALA A 180 -14.51 1.63 -3.59
CA ALA A 180 -15.47 1.58 -2.48
C ALA A 180 -16.92 1.63 -2.95
N LEU A 181 -17.19 2.50 -3.93
CA LEU A 181 -18.52 2.60 -4.55
C LEU A 181 -18.85 1.35 -5.37
N GLN A 182 -17.89 0.82 -6.13
CA GLN A 182 -18.04 -0.39 -6.94
C GLN A 182 -18.32 -1.61 -6.04
N LEU A 183 -17.53 -1.84 -5.01
CA LEU A 183 -17.65 -2.98 -4.08
C LEU A 183 -19.03 -3.05 -3.41
N THR A 184 -19.66 -1.91 -3.21
CA THR A 184 -20.94 -1.81 -2.46
C THR A 184 -22.15 -1.51 -3.33
N ALA A 185 -21.95 -1.21 -4.62
CA ALA A 185 -22.96 -0.69 -5.52
C ALA A 185 -23.69 0.56 -4.96
N GLU A 186 -22.94 1.39 -4.20
CA GLU A 186 -23.44 2.64 -3.61
C GLU A 186 -22.98 3.87 -4.43
N THR A 187 -23.66 4.97 -4.24
CA THR A 187 -23.31 6.28 -4.80
C THR A 187 -22.91 7.31 -3.73
N ASN A 188 -22.90 6.88 -2.47
CA ASN A 188 -22.55 7.73 -1.33
C ASN A 188 -21.51 7.02 -0.47
N LEU A 189 -20.38 7.67 -0.22
CA LEU A 189 -19.23 7.07 0.48
C LEU A 189 -19.54 6.71 1.94
N VAL A 190 -20.41 7.42 2.63
CA VAL A 190 -20.77 7.10 4.03
C VAL A 190 -21.59 5.80 4.06
N ARG A 191 -22.54 5.63 3.11
CA ARG A 191 -23.28 4.35 2.97
C ARG A 191 -22.37 3.22 2.54
N ALA A 192 -21.47 3.47 1.58
CA ALA A 192 -20.45 2.51 1.17
C ALA A 192 -19.59 2.06 2.36
N ALA A 193 -19.11 3.01 3.16
CA ALA A 193 -18.31 2.73 4.35
C ALA A 193 -19.06 1.86 5.37
N THR A 194 -20.33 2.12 5.60
CA THR A 194 -21.17 1.31 6.50
C THR A 194 -21.25 -0.14 6.02
N LYS A 195 -21.48 -0.34 4.70
CA LYS A 195 -21.54 -1.69 4.10
C LYS A 195 -20.19 -2.41 4.18
N ILE A 196 -19.10 -1.73 3.83
CA ILE A 196 -17.76 -2.33 3.84
C ILE A 196 -17.37 -2.74 5.27
N ARG A 197 -17.61 -1.89 6.25
CA ARG A 197 -17.28 -2.22 7.65
C ARG A 197 -18.10 -3.39 8.19
N ALA A 198 -19.32 -3.58 7.70
CA ALA A 198 -20.15 -4.75 8.03
C ALA A 198 -19.57 -6.06 7.43
N LEU A 199 -18.67 -6.00 6.44
CA LEU A 199 -17.99 -7.17 5.88
C LEU A 199 -16.81 -7.65 6.74
N GLY A 200 -16.30 -6.84 7.68
CA GLY A 200 -15.22 -7.27 8.57
C GLY A 200 -14.29 -6.16 9.09
N PRO A 201 -13.70 -5.31 8.23
CA PRO A 201 -12.70 -4.36 8.69
C PRO A 201 -13.29 -3.32 9.65
N LYS A 202 -12.68 -3.20 10.82
CA LYS A 202 -13.07 -2.19 11.82
C LYS A 202 -12.59 -0.79 11.46
N THR A 203 -11.48 -0.71 10.73
CA THR A 203 -10.93 0.54 10.21
C THR A 203 -11.02 0.53 8.69
N LEU A 204 -11.62 1.56 8.13
CA LEU A 204 -11.71 1.76 6.69
C LEU A 204 -11.12 3.11 6.32
N VAL A 205 -10.16 3.12 5.40
CA VAL A 205 -9.60 4.35 4.82
C VAL A 205 -9.98 4.41 3.34
N ILE A 206 -10.77 5.42 2.97
CA ILE A 206 -11.14 5.68 1.57
C ILE A 206 -10.24 6.80 1.05
N LYS A 207 -9.32 6.45 0.16
CA LYS A 207 -8.38 7.35 -0.52
C LYS A 207 -9.11 8.11 -1.63
N ARG A 208 -8.92 9.43 -1.73
CA ARG A 208 -9.63 10.30 -2.66
C ARG A 208 -8.69 11.20 -3.47
N GLY A 209 -7.47 10.72 -3.73
CA GLY A 209 -6.46 11.46 -4.48
C GLY A 209 -6.17 12.84 -3.88
N GLU A 210 -6.31 13.88 -4.68
CA GLU A 210 -6.08 15.27 -4.29
C GLU A 210 -7.06 15.79 -3.21
N TYR A 211 -8.19 15.09 -3.00
CA TYR A 211 -9.16 15.43 -1.95
C TYR A 211 -8.85 14.77 -0.60
N GLY A 212 -7.73 14.06 -0.48
CA GLY A 212 -7.28 13.43 0.76
C GLY A 212 -7.90 12.08 1.04
N ALA A 213 -8.34 11.85 2.27
CA ALA A 213 -8.90 10.57 2.69
C ALA A 213 -10.01 10.72 3.74
N LEU A 214 -10.95 9.78 3.71
CA LEU A 214 -11.92 9.57 4.78
C LEU A 214 -11.49 8.34 5.58
N CYS A 215 -11.39 8.46 6.89
CA CYS A 215 -11.09 7.34 7.76
C CYS A 215 -12.26 7.10 8.73
N PHE A 216 -12.84 5.91 8.65
CA PHE A 216 -13.83 5.40 9.60
C PHE A 216 -13.07 4.52 10.59
N GLY A 217 -12.86 5.03 11.78
CA GLY A 217 -12.03 4.42 12.82
C GLY A 217 -12.68 3.26 13.55
N PRO A 218 -11.90 2.53 14.38
CA PRO A 218 -12.40 1.39 15.16
C PRO A 218 -13.34 1.81 16.28
N ASP A 219 -13.37 3.10 16.64
CA ASP A 219 -14.22 3.74 17.64
C ASP A 219 -15.46 4.40 17.02
N ASP A 220 -15.83 3.99 15.81
CA ASP A 220 -16.91 4.58 14.99
C ASP A 220 -16.74 6.08 14.66
N SER A 221 -15.53 6.61 14.89
CA SER A 221 -15.22 7.99 14.53
C SER A 221 -15.03 8.14 13.01
N LEU A 222 -15.43 9.29 12.49
CA LEU A 222 -15.08 9.74 11.15
C LEU A 222 -13.97 10.80 11.25
N PHE A 223 -12.87 10.57 10.55
CA PHE A 223 -11.80 11.54 10.38
C PHE A 223 -11.63 11.89 8.90
N VAL A 224 -11.58 13.17 8.60
CA VAL A 224 -11.36 13.70 7.25
C VAL A 224 -9.97 14.29 7.20
N ALA A 225 -9.09 13.65 6.44
CA ALA A 225 -7.72 14.12 6.24
C ALA A 225 -7.60 14.83 4.88
N PRO A 226 -6.97 16.01 4.80
CA PRO A 226 -6.66 16.63 3.51
C PRO A 226 -5.53 15.88 2.81
N ALA A 227 -5.41 16.04 1.49
CA ALA A 227 -4.14 15.85 0.82
C ALA A 227 -3.21 17.05 1.05
N LEU A 228 -1.90 16.86 0.91
CA LEU A 228 -0.97 17.99 0.88
C LEU A 228 -1.13 18.69 -0.47
N PRO A 229 -1.42 20.01 -0.51
CA PRO A 229 -1.44 20.74 -1.75
C PRO A 229 -0.03 20.79 -2.37
N LEU A 230 0.11 20.22 -3.55
CA LEU A 230 1.36 20.16 -4.30
C LEU A 230 1.20 20.97 -5.61
N ALA A 231 2.20 21.78 -5.92
CA ALA A 231 2.21 22.52 -7.18
C ALA A 231 2.37 21.60 -8.40
N GLU A 232 3.06 20.46 -8.20
CA GLU A 232 3.33 19.50 -9.26
C GLU A 232 3.14 18.06 -8.79
N VAL A 233 2.44 17.30 -9.61
CA VAL A 233 2.35 15.84 -9.56
C VAL A 233 2.99 15.32 -10.85
N VAL A 234 3.92 14.38 -10.69
CA VAL A 234 4.68 13.80 -11.81
C VAL A 234 4.10 12.45 -12.21
N ASP A 235 3.95 11.55 -11.22
CA ASP A 235 3.44 10.19 -11.41
C ASP A 235 2.65 9.72 -10.18
N PRO A 236 1.34 9.47 -10.28
CA PRO A 236 0.54 8.99 -9.15
C PRO A 236 0.63 7.47 -8.92
N THR A 237 1.41 6.74 -9.75
CA THR A 237 1.60 5.29 -9.59
C THR A 237 2.20 4.97 -8.23
N GLY A 238 1.60 4.01 -7.51
CA GLY A 238 2.07 3.61 -6.19
C GLY A 238 1.70 4.55 -5.05
N ALA A 239 1.01 5.68 -5.31
CA ALA A 239 0.61 6.61 -4.24
C ALA A 239 -0.26 5.94 -3.17
N GLY A 240 -1.18 5.05 -3.59
CA GLY A 240 -2.01 4.25 -2.69
C GLY A 240 -1.20 3.30 -1.82
N ASP A 241 -0.22 2.63 -2.42
CA ASP A 241 0.67 1.69 -1.72
C ASP A 241 1.59 2.43 -0.76
N CYS A 242 2.12 3.59 -1.16
CA CYS A 242 2.92 4.46 -0.28
C CYS A 242 2.09 5.02 0.88
N PHE A 243 0.82 5.34 0.62
CA PHE A 243 -0.11 5.70 1.68
C PHE A 243 -0.28 4.56 2.68
N ALA A 244 -0.54 3.34 2.20
CA ALA A 244 -0.68 2.17 3.04
C ALA A 244 0.62 1.86 3.81
N GLY A 245 1.78 2.03 3.17
CA GLY A 245 3.10 1.90 3.80
C GLY A 245 3.31 2.89 4.95
N GLY A 246 3.01 4.17 4.72
CA GLY A 246 3.08 5.20 5.77
C GLY A 246 2.10 4.95 6.91
N PHE A 247 0.88 4.55 6.60
CA PHE A 247 -0.17 4.23 7.56
C PHE A 247 0.21 3.03 8.43
N MET A 248 0.51 1.90 7.83
CA MET A 248 0.87 0.66 8.55
C MET A 248 2.22 0.79 9.26
N GLY A 249 3.19 1.44 8.63
CA GLY A 249 4.50 1.69 9.22
C GLY A 249 4.41 2.52 10.50
N HIS A 250 3.54 3.54 10.54
CA HIS A 250 3.30 4.31 11.76
C HIS A 250 2.67 3.46 12.87
N LEU A 251 1.65 2.66 12.55
CA LEU A 251 0.99 1.79 13.52
C LEU A 251 1.96 0.70 14.05
N ALA A 252 2.77 0.12 13.17
CA ALA A 252 3.80 -0.83 13.57
C ALA A 252 4.85 -0.18 14.48
N ARG A 253 5.33 1.02 14.14
CA ARG A 253 6.30 1.77 14.94
C ARG A 253 5.82 2.02 16.36
N THR A 254 4.57 2.44 16.52
CA THR A 254 4.01 2.79 17.83
C THR A 254 3.51 1.58 18.60
N GLY A 255 3.09 0.52 17.90
CA GLY A 255 2.41 -0.62 18.49
C GLY A 255 1.02 -0.30 19.04
N GLU A 256 0.49 0.89 18.80
CA GLU A 256 -0.78 1.36 19.34
C GLU A 256 -1.86 1.42 18.25
N ILE A 257 -3.02 0.78 18.50
CA ILE A 257 -4.15 0.71 17.57
C ILE A 257 -5.36 1.41 18.22
N THR A 258 -5.18 2.67 18.62
CA THR A 258 -6.26 3.52 19.15
C THR A 258 -6.83 4.40 18.04
N GLY A 259 -8.07 4.86 18.17
CA GLY A 259 -8.69 5.77 17.20
C GLY A 259 -7.85 7.03 16.96
N GLU A 260 -7.25 7.59 18.01
CA GLU A 260 -6.34 8.74 17.87
C GLU A 260 -5.10 8.41 17.06
N ASN A 261 -4.46 7.26 17.33
CA ASN A 261 -3.25 6.87 16.62
C ASN A 261 -3.54 6.45 15.17
N VAL A 262 -4.72 5.89 14.91
CA VAL A 262 -5.21 5.62 13.54
C VAL A 262 -5.35 6.92 12.74
N ARG A 263 -5.90 8.00 13.33
CA ARG A 263 -5.96 9.32 12.67
C ARG A 263 -4.56 9.85 12.34
N ARG A 264 -3.61 9.72 13.27
CA ARG A 264 -2.19 10.07 13.00
C ARG A 264 -1.60 9.22 11.87
N ALA A 265 -1.91 7.92 11.86
CA ALA A 265 -1.45 7.01 10.81
C ALA A 265 -1.97 7.43 9.42
N VAL A 266 -3.21 7.94 9.30
CA VAL A 266 -3.74 8.49 8.04
C VAL A 266 -2.89 9.67 7.55
N ILE A 267 -2.47 10.55 8.44
CA ILE A 267 -1.58 11.67 8.07
C ILE A 267 -0.19 11.17 7.68
N TRP A 268 0.35 10.15 8.36
CA TRP A 268 1.61 9.50 7.93
C TRP A 268 1.49 8.87 6.54
N GLY A 269 0.35 8.21 6.25
CA GLY A 269 0.04 7.70 4.92
C GLY A 269 0.02 8.81 3.86
N SER A 270 -0.71 9.90 4.13
CA SER A 270 -0.76 11.07 3.24
C SER A 270 0.63 11.72 3.06
N THR A 271 1.46 11.74 4.11
CA THR A 271 2.83 12.25 4.06
C THR A 271 3.67 11.46 3.06
N MET A 272 3.68 10.13 3.19
CA MET A 272 4.48 9.27 2.30
C MET A 272 3.96 9.30 0.85
N ALA A 273 2.64 9.25 0.65
CA ALA A 273 2.03 9.39 -0.66
C ALA A 273 2.39 10.73 -1.34
N SER A 274 2.47 11.82 -0.57
CA SER A 274 2.82 13.14 -1.11
C SER A 274 4.26 13.23 -1.64
N TYR A 275 5.18 12.42 -1.14
CA TYR A 275 6.51 12.26 -1.72
C TYR A 275 6.46 11.43 -2.99
N CYS A 276 5.77 10.28 -2.95
CA CYS A 276 5.67 9.36 -4.08
C CYS A 276 5.25 10.08 -5.36
N VAL A 277 4.19 10.87 -5.32
CA VAL A 277 3.61 11.52 -6.52
C VAL A 277 4.49 12.63 -7.15
N GLN A 278 5.56 13.04 -6.48
CA GLN A 278 6.48 14.08 -6.97
C GLN A 278 7.60 13.54 -7.88
N GLY A 279 7.64 12.25 -8.13
CA GLY A 279 8.60 11.60 -9.01
C GLY A 279 8.03 10.36 -9.65
N PHE A 280 8.82 9.71 -10.48
CA PHE A 280 8.51 8.36 -10.98
C PHE A 280 8.99 7.31 -10.00
N SER A 281 8.26 6.17 -9.92
CA SER A 281 8.64 5.09 -9.03
C SER A 281 8.74 5.57 -7.58
N TYR A 282 9.71 5.06 -6.85
CA TYR A 282 10.04 5.49 -5.49
C TYR A 282 11.20 6.51 -5.41
N ASP A 283 11.52 7.20 -6.51
CA ASP A 283 12.66 8.13 -6.58
C ASP A 283 12.67 9.16 -5.44
N GLN A 284 11.51 9.70 -5.11
CA GLN A 284 11.36 10.70 -4.06
C GLN A 284 11.30 10.12 -2.63
N LEU A 285 11.20 8.79 -2.51
CA LEU A 285 11.26 8.09 -1.21
C LEU A 285 12.68 7.65 -0.87
N ARG A 286 13.51 7.48 -1.90
CA ARG A 286 14.89 7.03 -1.74
C ARG A 286 15.72 8.07 -1.03
N GLY A 287 16.32 7.67 0.09
CA GLY A 287 17.22 8.53 0.87
C GLY A 287 16.54 9.66 1.64
N LEU A 288 15.21 9.63 1.80
CA LEU A 288 14.52 10.57 2.68
C LEU A 288 15.04 10.45 4.12
N SER A 289 15.45 11.56 4.67
CA SER A 289 15.79 11.61 6.09
C SER A 289 14.53 11.61 6.97
N ARG A 290 14.68 11.19 8.19
CA ARG A 290 13.60 11.28 9.17
C ARG A 290 13.14 12.72 9.38
N GLU A 291 14.06 13.67 9.34
CA GLU A 291 13.78 15.10 9.50
C GLU A 291 12.90 15.63 8.37
N ASP A 292 13.16 15.23 7.11
CA ASP A 292 12.32 15.62 5.95
C ASP A 292 10.90 15.12 6.12
N ILE A 293 10.76 13.85 6.52
CA ILE A 293 9.45 13.22 6.71
C ILE A 293 8.68 13.89 7.85
N ASP A 294 9.33 14.12 9.00
CA ASP A 294 8.72 14.80 10.15
C ASP A 294 8.34 16.25 9.81
N ALA A 295 9.18 16.98 9.06
CA ALA A 295 8.87 18.32 8.59
C ALA A 295 7.63 18.33 7.68
N ARG A 296 7.52 17.37 6.75
CA ARG A 296 6.32 17.25 5.90
C ARG A 296 5.08 16.86 6.68
N TYR A 297 5.19 15.99 7.66
CA TYR A 297 4.10 15.68 8.58
C TYR A 297 3.63 16.94 9.35
N GLN A 298 4.55 17.78 9.82
CA GLN A 298 4.19 19.03 10.50
C GLN A 298 3.41 19.99 9.59
N ARG A 299 3.69 20.02 8.29
CA ARG A 299 2.88 20.82 7.35
C ARG A 299 1.41 20.39 7.33
N PHE A 300 1.11 19.08 7.45
CA PHE A 300 -0.28 18.62 7.60
C PHE A 300 -0.90 19.13 8.89
N VAL A 301 -0.17 19.14 10.00
CA VAL A 301 -0.64 19.69 11.27
C VAL A 301 -0.96 21.18 11.12
N GLU A 302 -0.11 21.93 10.42
CA GLU A 302 -0.30 23.38 10.19
C GLU A 302 -1.53 23.66 9.32
N ILE A 303 -1.71 22.98 8.20
CA ILE A 303 -2.84 23.23 7.28
C ILE A 303 -4.19 22.76 7.83
N THR A 304 -4.20 21.93 8.87
CA THR A 304 -5.43 21.47 9.53
C THR A 304 -5.75 22.21 10.83
N ARG A 305 -4.87 23.09 11.25
CA ARG A 305 -5.05 23.87 12.48
C ARG A 305 -5.94 25.09 12.24
N PHE A 306 -6.91 25.30 13.08
CA PHE A 306 -7.83 26.46 13.07
C PHE A 306 -8.06 27.01 14.48
#